data_2923e5b27c878b968d069144d2dc312d
#
_entry.id   2923e5b27c878b968d069144d2dc312d
#
_cell.length_a   1.000
_cell.length_b   1.000
_cell.length_c   1.000
_cell.angle_alpha   90.00
_cell.angle_beta   90.00
_cell.angle_gamma   90.00
#
_symmetry.space_group_name_H-M   'P 1'
#
loop_
_entity.id
_entity.type
_entity.pdbx_description
1 polymer ?
#
loop_
_entity_poly.entity_id
_entity_poly.type
_entity_poly.pdbx_seq_one_letter_code
_entity_poly.pdbx_strand_id
1 'polypeptide(L)'
;MGGGQTIDVPVEQLEAFPPDQAMRFLQLAHAEARDGFHYMFDSVRISDLVEQRQPLAVELAAAYGFLNSPAFLDFVRALTGDPRPNYVDAQATRYERGHYLTQHDDSAAEKGRLYAFVLNLTPHWRTDWGGLLNFIDADGHVAEAYAPAWNAINLFRVPQPHAVSCVAPFAGAPRLSITGWVRQIDLNLLPGRGPAPNPFRKTP
;
A
#
# COMPACT_ATOMS: atom_id res chain seq x y z
N MET A 1 -12.60 -5.60 -18.84
CA MET A 1 -11.78 -5.36 -17.65
C MET A 1 -10.66 -6.37 -17.69
N GLY A 2 -9.49 -5.96 -18.17
CA GLY A 2 -8.33 -6.84 -18.34
C GLY A 2 -7.69 -7.09 -16.99
N GLY A 3 -7.65 -8.35 -16.57
CA GLY A 3 -6.85 -8.78 -15.44
C GLY A 3 -5.37 -8.73 -15.83
N GLY A 4 -4.74 -7.57 -15.67
CA GLY A 4 -3.31 -7.45 -15.82
C GLY A 4 -2.63 -8.31 -14.77
N GLN A 5 -1.72 -9.19 -15.19
CA GLN A 5 -0.88 -9.95 -14.26
C GLN A 5 0.09 -8.97 -13.59
N THR A 6 0.01 -8.89 -12.26
CA THR A 6 1.05 -8.21 -11.47
C THR A 6 2.33 -9.04 -11.55
N ILE A 7 3.42 -8.43 -12.00
CA ILE A 7 4.74 -9.04 -12.02
C ILE A 7 5.58 -8.36 -10.94
N ASP A 8 5.97 -9.14 -9.92
CA ASP A 8 6.97 -8.68 -8.96
C ASP A 8 8.35 -9.04 -9.50
N VAL A 9 9.16 -8.02 -9.75
CA VAL A 9 10.54 -8.19 -10.20
C VAL A 9 11.46 -7.77 -9.06
N PRO A 10 12.40 -8.63 -8.61
CA PRO A 10 13.40 -8.23 -7.63
C PRO A 10 14.18 -6.99 -8.09
N VAL A 11 14.36 -6.01 -7.20
CA VAL A 11 15.06 -4.74 -7.54
C VAL A 11 16.45 -5.02 -8.09
N GLU A 12 17.17 -5.97 -7.51
CA GLU A 12 18.51 -6.37 -7.94
C GLU A 12 18.52 -6.90 -9.39
N GLN A 13 17.43 -7.53 -9.82
CA GLN A 13 17.28 -8.00 -11.20
C GLN A 13 17.03 -6.83 -12.16
N LEU A 14 16.26 -5.82 -11.76
CA LEU A 14 16.04 -4.62 -12.56
C LEU A 14 17.33 -3.80 -12.70
N GLU A 15 18.09 -3.64 -11.62
CA GLU A 15 19.37 -2.94 -11.60
C GLU A 15 20.43 -3.63 -12.46
N ALA A 16 20.32 -4.96 -12.64
CA ALA A 16 21.22 -5.73 -13.48
C ALA A 16 20.88 -5.67 -14.98
N PHE A 17 19.77 -5.06 -15.39
CA PHE A 17 19.42 -4.96 -16.79
C PHE A 17 20.41 -4.08 -17.58
N PRO A 18 20.86 -4.54 -18.74
CA PRO A 18 21.51 -3.66 -19.71
C PRO A 18 20.61 -2.47 -20.05
N PRO A 19 21.19 -1.30 -20.38
CA PRO A 19 20.41 -0.07 -20.62
C PRO A 19 19.31 -0.20 -21.67
N ASP A 20 19.55 -0.99 -22.72
CA ASP A 20 18.55 -1.26 -23.76
C ASP A 20 17.39 -2.13 -23.28
N GLN A 21 17.66 -3.10 -22.41
CA GLN A 21 16.61 -3.92 -21.78
C GLN A 21 15.80 -3.13 -20.76
N ALA A 22 16.45 -2.31 -19.93
CA ALA A 22 15.77 -1.41 -19.01
C ALA A 22 14.84 -0.44 -19.76
N MET A 23 15.31 0.14 -20.88
CA MET A 23 14.50 1.01 -21.71
C MET A 23 13.29 0.29 -22.31
N ARG A 24 13.46 -0.92 -22.82
CA ARG A 24 12.33 -1.73 -23.34
C ARG A 24 11.33 -2.08 -22.26
N PHE A 25 11.80 -2.44 -21.07
CA PHE A 25 10.92 -2.72 -19.93
C PHE A 25 10.05 -1.50 -19.59
N LEU A 26 10.66 -0.31 -19.50
CA LEU A 26 9.93 0.94 -19.27
C LEU A 26 8.93 1.26 -20.37
N GLN A 27 9.28 1.06 -21.63
CA GLN A 27 8.38 1.28 -22.76
C GLN A 27 7.15 0.35 -22.70
N LEU A 28 7.33 -0.92 -22.35
CA LEU A 28 6.24 -1.86 -22.18
C LEU A 28 5.35 -1.47 -21.00
N ALA A 29 5.93 -1.14 -19.84
CA ALA A 29 5.20 -0.69 -18.67
C ALA A 29 4.35 0.56 -18.97
N HIS A 30 4.91 1.54 -19.68
CA HIS A 30 4.18 2.75 -20.09
C HIS A 30 3.08 2.46 -21.12
N ALA A 31 3.29 1.50 -22.03
CA ALA A 31 2.27 1.10 -22.99
C ALA A 31 1.07 0.45 -22.29
N GLU A 32 1.30 -0.41 -21.31
CA GLU A 32 0.23 -1.02 -20.51
C GLU A 32 -0.49 0.00 -19.63
N ALA A 33 0.26 0.92 -19.01
CA ALA A 33 -0.30 1.98 -18.18
C ALA A 33 -1.22 2.95 -18.95
N ARG A 34 -1.03 3.08 -20.27
CA ARG A 34 -1.87 3.93 -21.13
C ARG A 34 -3.30 3.40 -21.23
N ASP A 35 -3.46 2.09 -21.22
CA ASP A 35 -4.73 1.46 -21.60
C ASP A 35 -5.44 0.78 -20.41
N GLY A 36 -4.81 0.76 -19.20
CA GLY A 36 -5.43 0.09 -18.05
C GLY A 36 -4.78 0.38 -16.69
N PHE A 37 -5.20 -0.40 -15.70
CA PHE A 37 -4.60 -0.36 -14.38
C PHE A 37 -3.16 -0.86 -14.43
N HIS A 38 -2.25 -0.02 -13.98
CA HIS A 38 -0.83 -0.33 -13.92
C HIS A 38 -0.15 0.44 -12.79
N TYR A 39 0.97 -0.09 -12.29
CA TYR A 39 1.78 0.61 -11.32
C TYR A 39 3.27 0.29 -11.48
N MET A 40 4.09 1.20 -11.03
CA MET A 40 5.53 1.05 -10.92
C MET A 40 6.01 1.74 -9.65
N PHE A 41 6.44 0.98 -8.67
CA PHE A 41 7.08 1.43 -7.44
C PHE A 41 7.77 0.25 -6.75
N ASP A 42 8.79 0.53 -5.94
CA ASP A 42 9.41 -0.50 -5.12
C ASP A 42 8.61 -0.74 -3.86
N SER A 43 8.53 -1.99 -3.42
CA SER A 43 7.80 -2.33 -2.19
C SER A 43 8.43 -3.44 -1.37
N VAL A 44 8.20 -3.37 -0.07
CA VAL A 44 8.40 -4.46 0.89
C VAL A 44 7.03 -4.84 1.43
N ARG A 45 6.55 -6.01 1.09
CA ARG A 45 5.24 -6.52 1.56
C ARG A 45 5.34 -6.99 3.01
N ILE A 46 5.16 -6.07 3.94
CA ILE A 46 5.38 -6.29 5.37
C ILE A 46 4.49 -7.43 5.89
N SER A 47 3.19 -7.39 5.58
CA SER A 47 2.24 -8.41 6.04
C SER A 47 2.60 -9.81 5.54
N ASP A 48 2.97 -9.93 4.25
CA ASP A 48 3.33 -11.21 3.65
C ASP A 48 4.58 -11.81 4.33
N LEU A 49 5.60 -10.97 4.59
CA LEU A 49 6.82 -11.41 5.29
C LEU A 49 6.52 -11.86 6.72
N VAL A 50 5.66 -11.13 7.45
CA VAL A 50 5.25 -11.51 8.80
C VAL A 50 4.46 -12.83 8.80
N GLU A 51 3.50 -12.99 7.89
CA GLU A 51 2.69 -14.21 7.76
C GLU A 51 3.55 -15.42 7.39
N GLN A 52 4.55 -15.22 6.53
CA GLN A 52 5.50 -16.26 6.10
C GLN A 52 6.66 -16.46 7.09
N ARG A 53 6.73 -15.70 8.18
CA ARG A 53 7.81 -15.71 9.17
C ARG A 53 9.19 -15.45 8.55
N GLN A 54 9.23 -14.61 7.54
CA GLN A 54 10.46 -14.21 6.87
C GLN A 54 11.13 -13.06 7.63
N PRO A 55 12.46 -12.88 7.47
CA PRO A 55 13.17 -11.74 8.05
C PRO A 55 12.59 -10.41 7.62
N LEU A 56 12.43 -9.49 8.58
CA LEU A 56 11.93 -8.13 8.36
C LEU A 56 12.79 -7.15 9.16
N ALA A 57 13.07 -5.97 8.59
CA ALA A 57 13.75 -4.90 9.29
C ALA A 57 12.98 -4.50 10.56
N VAL A 58 13.71 -4.25 11.65
CA VAL A 58 13.12 -4.02 12.98
C VAL A 58 12.18 -2.81 12.98
N GLU A 59 12.48 -1.78 12.21
CA GLU A 59 11.66 -0.57 12.07
C GLU A 59 10.33 -0.88 11.38
N LEU A 60 10.35 -1.70 10.34
CA LEU A 60 9.12 -2.13 9.64
C LEU A 60 8.28 -3.06 10.50
N ALA A 61 8.93 -3.95 11.26
CA ALA A 61 8.24 -4.82 12.22
C ALA A 61 7.58 -3.99 13.34
N ALA A 62 8.26 -2.97 13.85
CA ALA A 62 7.71 -2.06 14.86
C ALA A 62 6.53 -1.25 14.31
N ALA A 63 6.63 -0.71 13.08
CA ALA A 63 5.54 0.00 12.42
C ALA A 63 4.32 -0.89 12.22
N TYR A 64 4.52 -2.13 11.76
CA TYR A 64 3.44 -3.11 11.59
C TYR A 64 2.78 -3.48 12.92
N GLY A 65 3.58 -3.69 13.98
CA GLY A 65 3.09 -3.92 15.33
C GLY A 65 2.25 -2.77 15.85
N PHE A 66 2.68 -1.52 15.61
CA PHE A 66 1.90 -0.32 15.96
C PHE A 66 0.57 -0.27 15.20
N LEU A 67 0.58 -0.45 13.87
CA LEU A 67 -0.64 -0.41 13.03
C LEU A 67 -1.66 -1.50 13.43
N ASN A 68 -1.20 -2.64 13.95
CA ASN A 68 -2.07 -3.70 14.45
C ASN A 68 -2.29 -3.65 15.98
N SER A 69 -1.83 -2.59 16.65
CA SER A 69 -2.06 -2.41 18.08
C SER A 69 -3.50 -2.01 18.40
N PRO A 70 -4.01 -2.34 19.60
CA PRO A 70 -5.31 -1.83 20.05
C PRO A 70 -5.41 -0.30 19.95
N ALA A 71 -4.34 0.42 20.29
CA ALA A 71 -4.33 1.89 20.26
C ALA A 71 -4.60 2.44 18.85
N PHE A 72 -3.97 1.90 17.80
CA PHE A 72 -4.21 2.35 16.43
C PHE A 72 -5.60 1.93 15.93
N LEU A 73 -6.01 0.68 16.17
CA LEU A 73 -7.32 0.20 15.75
C LEU A 73 -8.47 0.94 16.43
N ASP A 74 -8.34 1.27 17.72
CA ASP A 74 -9.31 2.08 18.45
C ASP A 74 -9.35 3.52 17.94
N PHE A 75 -8.19 4.09 17.63
CA PHE A 75 -8.12 5.40 16.96
C PHE A 75 -8.89 5.40 15.63
N VAL A 76 -8.68 4.38 14.78
CA VAL A 76 -9.40 4.27 13.49
C VAL A 76 -10.91 4.13 13.72
N ARG A 77 -11.33 3.28 14.66
CA ARG A 77 -12.77 3.12 15.03
C ARG A 77 -13.38 4.43 15.50
N ALA A 78 -12.69 5.15 16.38
CA ALA A 78 -13.16 6.44 16.88
C ALA A 78 -13.24 7.51 15.77
N LEU A 79 -12.25 7.57 14.89
CA LEU A 79 -12.20 8.53 13.79
C LEU A 79 -13.28 8.27 12.75
N THR A 80 -13.58 7.01 12.44
CA THR A 80 -14.51 6.63 11.38
C THR A 80 -15.94 6.36 11.86
N GLY A 81 -16.14 6.16 13.15
CA GLY A 81 -17.40 5.69 13.74
C GLY A 81 -17.72 4.23 13.39
N ASP A 82 -16.79 3.49 12.80
CA ASP A 82 -16.97 2.11 12.36
C ASP A 82 -16.32 1.14 13.38
N PRO A 83 -17.09 0.26 14.03
CA PRO A 83 -16.54 -0.68 15.03
C PRO A 83 -15.81 -1.89 14.40
N ARG A 84 -15.89 -2.10 13.10
CA ARG A 84 -15.43 -3.31 12.40
C ARG A 84 -13.92 -3.45 12.23
N PRO A 85 -13.09 -2.38 12.10
CA PRO A 85 -11.65 -2.51 11.95
C PRO A 85 -11.03 -3.41 13.01
N ASN A 86 -10.35 -4.50 12.60
CA ASN A 86 -9.71 -5.42 13.51
C ASN A 86 -8.33 -5.93 13.05
N TYR A 87 -7.93 -5.55 11.84
CA TYR A 87 -6.65 -5.95 11.26
C TYR A 87 -6.15 -4.88 10.27
N VAL A 88 -4.82 -4.78 10.15
CA VAL A 88 -4.17 -3.91 9.16
C VAL A 88 -3.15 -4.73 8.39
N ASP A 89 -3.30 -4.82 7.07
CA ASP A 89 -2.20 -5.23 6.21
C ASP A 89 -1.42 -4.01 5.72
N ALA A 90 -0.12 -4.19 5.49
CA ALA A 90 0.77 -3.10 5.19
C ALA A 90 1.92 -3.51 4.26
N GLN A 91 2.35 -2.54 3.45
CA GLN A 91 3.57 -2.59 2.68
C GLN A 91 4.33 -1.26 2.81
N ALA A 92 5.65 -1.31 2.88
CA ALA A 92 6.48 -0.12 2.68
C ALA A 92 6.63 0.12 1.18
N THR A 93 6.54 1.37 0.73
CA THR A 93 6.63 1.75 -0.67
C THR A 93 7.64 2.86 -0.88
N ARG A 94 8.38 2.78 -1.99
CA ARG A 94 9.30 3.79 -2.47
C ARG A 94 8.98 4.13 -3.92
N TYR A 95 8.62 5.39 -4.16
CA TYR A 95 8.39 5.91 -5.50
C TYR A 95 9.60 6.75 -5.92
N GLU A 96 10.34 6.24 -6.87
CA GLU A 96 11.43 6.92 -7.55
C GLU A 96 10.90 7.78 -8.71
N ARG A 97 11.81 8.51 -9.36
CA ARG A 97 11.50 9.30 -10.56
C ARG A 97 10.88 8.42 -11.64
N GLY A 98 9.76 8.83 -12.19
CA GLY A 98 9.01 8.06 -13.18
C GLY A 98 8.06 7.02 -12.59
N HIS A 99 8.10 6.74 -11.28
CA HIS A 99 7.17 5.82 -10.64
C HIS A 99 5.78 6.45 -10.47
N TYR A 100 4.76 5.59 -10.51
CA TYR A 100 3.34 5.99 -10.48
C TYR A 100 2.45 4.83 -10.05
N LEU A 101 1.18 5.14 -9.80
CA LEU A 101 0.09 4.17 -9.64
C LEU A 101 -1.14 4.75 -10.33
N THR A 102 -1.61 4.10 -11.41
CA THR A 102 -2.77 4.58 -12.18
C THR A 102 -4.07 4.47 -11.38
N GLN A 103 -5.14 5.06 -11.90
CA GLN A 103 -6.44 5.08 -11.23
C GLN A 103 -6.96 3.68 -10.94
N HIS A 104 -7.42 3.50 -9.70
CA HIS A 104 -8.07 2.30 -9.18
C HIS A 104 -8.94 2.68 -7.97
N ASP A 105 -9.69 1.73 -7.40
CA ASP A 105 -10.61 2.01 -6.28
C ASP A 105 -10.41 1.09 -5.07
N ASP A 106 -9.42 0.19 -5.12
CA ASP A 106 -9.11 -0.82 -4.09
C ASP A 106 -10.23 -1.85 -3.81
N SER A 107 -11.27 -1.91 -4.65
CA SER A 107 -12.36 -2.87 -4.50
C SER A 107 -11.85 -4.30 -4.43
N ALA A 108 -12.11 -4.97 -3.32
CA ALA A 108 -11.84 -6.39 -3.10
C ALA A 108 -12.73 -6.89 -1.96
N ALA A 109 -14.00 -7.14 -2.27
CA ALA A 109 -15.01 -7.49 -1.27
C ALA A 109 -14.60 -8.73 -0.44
N GLU A 110 -13.97 -9.71 -1.08
CA GLU A 110 -13.49 -10.95 -0.45
C GLU A 110 -12.33 -10.72 0.56
N LYS A 111 -11.65 -9.58 0.46
CA LYS A 111 -10.52 -9.24 1.35
C LYS A 111 -10.94 -8.47 2.60
N GLY A 112 -12.22 -8.10 2.73
CA GLY A 112 -12.73 -7.37 3.90
C GLY A 112 -12.11 -5.99 4.10
N ARG A 113 -11.67 -5.31 3.03
CA ARG A 113 -11.11 -3.95 3.06
C ARG A 113 -12.19 -2.94 3.44
N LEU A 114 -11.95 -2.14 4.47
CA LEU A 114 -12.85 -1.09 4.93
C LEU A 114 -12.32 0.30 4.58
N TYR A 115 -11.03 0.50 4.83
CA TYR A 115 -10.31 1.75 4.58
C TYR A 115 -8.95 1.44 3.98
N ALA A 116 -8.49 2.30 3.08
CA ALA A 116 -7.09 2.35 2.68
C ALA A 116 -6.38 3.45 3.47
N PHE A 117 -5.07 3.30 3.66
CA PHE A 117 -4.26 4.33 4.30
C PHE A 117 -2.91 4.52 3.61
N VAL A 118 -2.38 5.73 3.74
CA VAL A 118 -1.04 6.12 3.31
C VAL A 118 -0.39 6.89 4.45
N LEU A 119 0.53 6.25 5.18
CA LEU A 119 1.39 6.90 6.17
C LEU A 119 2.63 7.43 5.45
N ASN A 120 2.70 8.75 5.28
CA ASN A 120 3.77 9.41 4.55
C ASN A 120 5.01 9.59 5.44
N LEU A 121 6.16 9.16 4.92
CA LEU A 121 7.44 9.15 5.61
C LEU A 121 8.53 9.91 4.86
N THR A 122 8.16 10.81 3.94
CA THR A 122 9.09 11.65 3.19
C THR A 122 9.29 12.97 3.94
N PRO A 123 10.51 13.27 4.45
CA PRO A 123 10.73 14.45 5.30
C PRO A 123 10.47 15.79 4.59
N HIS A 124 10.85 15.89 3.32
CA HIS A 124 10.70 17.09 2.50
C HIS A 124 10.21 16.72 1.12
N TRP A 125 9.12 17.34 0.69
CA TRP A 125 8.55 17.13 -0.62
C TRP A 125 8.03 18.44 -1.21
N ARG A 126 8.25 18.62 -2.51
CA ARG A 126 7.66 19.74 -3.25
C ARG A 126 6.45 19.24 -4.06
N THR A 127 5.38 19.99 -4.07
CA THR A 127 4.17 19.61 -4.80
C THR A 127 4.40 19.41 -6.30
N ASP A 128 5.31 20.20 -6.89
CA ASP A 128 5.69 20.11 -8.31
C ASP A 128 6.56 18.87 -8.64
N TRP A 129 6.99 18.10 -7.63
CA TRP A 129 7.64 16.81 -7.86
C TRP A 129 6.66 15.67 -8.19
N GLY A 130 5.35 15.93 -8.22
CA GLY A 130 4.35 14.88 -8.44
C GLY A 130 4.25 13.92 -7.27
N GLY A 131 3.97 12.64 -7.54
CA GLY A 131 3.79 11.64 -6.46
C GLY A 131 2.62 11.96 -5.55
N LEU A 132 1.66 12.76 -6.02
CA LEU A 132 0.49 13.18 -5.25
C LEU A 132 -0.54 12.06 -5.16
N LEU A 133 -1.12 11.86 -3.99
CA LEU A 133 -2.31 11.04 -3.84
C LEU A 133 -3.53 11.85 -4.35
N ASN A 134 -4.04 11.46 -5.51
CA ASN A 134 -5.17 12.10 -6.16
C ASN A 134 -6.45 11.32 -5.88
N PHE A 135 -7.52 11.99 -5.44
CA PHE A 135 -8.88 11.46 -5.38
C PHE A 135 -9.66 11.93 -6.60
N ILE A 136 -10.37 10.99 -7.24
CA ILE A 136 -11.02 11.20 -8.52
C ILE A 136 -12.53 11.12 -8.32
N ASP A 137 -13.25 12.13 -8.79
CA ASP A 137 -14.70 12.21 -8.72
C ASP A 137 -15.40 11.42 -9.86
N ALA A 138 -16.73 11.42 -9.84
CA ALA A 138 -17.54 10.69 -10.81
C ALA A 138 -17.41 11.23 -12.25
N ASP A 139 -16.98 12.49 -12.42
CA ASP A 139 -16.79 13.13 -13.71
C ASP A 139 -15.37 12.92 -14.27
N GLY A 140 -14.51 12.25 -13.48
CA GLY A 140 -13.12 11.96 -13.83
C GLY A 140 -12.14 13.09 -13.52
N HIS A 141 -12.56 14.10 -12.76
CA HIS A 141 -11.67 15.18 -12.33
C HIS A 141 -10.93 14.81 -11.05
N VAL A 142 -9.77 15.40 -10.84
CA VAL A 142 -9.08 15.34 -9.54
C VAL A 142 -9.81 16.30 -8.59
N ALA A 143 -10.63 15.73 -7.69
CA ALA A 143 -11.36 16.51 -6.70
C ALA A 143 -10.42 17.03 -5.61
N GLU A 144 -9.48 16.20 -5.18
CA GLU A 144 -8.49 16.52 -4.14
C GLU A 144 -7.15 15.85 -4.48
N ALA A 145 -6.04 16.52 -4.11
CA ALA A 145 -4.69 16.00 -4.28
C ALA A 145 -3.84 16.32 -3.04
N TYR A 146 -3.16 15.30 -2.50
CA TYR A 146 -2.34 15.42 -1.30
C TYR A 146 -0.88 15.14 -1.61
N ALA A 147 -0.01 16.13 -1.37
CA ALA A 147 1.42 15.90 -1.35
C ALA A 147 1.80 15.06 -0.11
N PRO A 148 2.82 14.20 -0.20
CA PRO A 148 3.28 13.44 0.95
C PRO A 148 3.87 14.38 2.00
N ALA A 149 3.17 14.53 3.12
CA ALA A 149 3.62 15.33 4.25
C ALA A 149 4.25 14.42 5.31
N TRP A 150 5.40 14.82 5.86
CA TRP A 150 6.10 14.05 6.88
C TRP A 150 5.20 13.70 8.07
N ASN A 151 5.22 12.40 8.46
CA ASN A 151 4.47 11.87 9.60
C ASN A 151 2.95 12.16 9.56
N ALA A 152 2.38 12.21 8.35
CA ALA A 152 0.96 12.40 8.12
C ALA A 152 0.33 11.12 7.54
N ILE A 153 -0.87 10.79 8.00
CA ILE A 153 -1.64 9.67 7.48
C ILE A 153 -2.85 10.18 6.70
N ASN A 154 -3.00 9.70 5.45
CA ASN A 154 -4.25 9.79 4.72
C ASN A 154 -5.03 8.49 4.95
N LEU A 155 -6.26 8.58 5.43
CA LEU A 155 -7.17 7.45 5.65
C LEU A 155 -8.45 7.72 4.87
N PHE A 156 -8.87 6.79 4.02
CA PHE A 156 -10.07 6.95 3.20
C PHE A 156 -10.83 5.63 3.05
N ARG A 157 -12.14 5.75 2.85
CA ARG A 157 -13.02 4.60 2.70
C ARG A 157 -12.79 3.88 1.38
N VAL A 158 -12.90 2.56 1.36
CA VAL A 158 -12.89 1.72 0.16
C VAL A 158 -14.33 1.29 -0.16
N PRO A 159 -14.78 1.35 -1.44
CA PRO A 159 -14.04 1.82 -2.62
C PRO A 159 -13.97 3.34 -2.74
N GLN A 160 -12.87 3.86 -3.26
CA GLN A 160 -12.68 5.27 -3.61
C GLN A 160 -11.73 5.38 -4.80
N PRO A 161 -12.15 5.92 -5.96
CA PRO A 161 -11.26 6.13 -7.09
C PRO A 161 -10.10 7.06 -6.71
N HIS A 162 -8.86 6.56 -6.89
CA HIS A 162 -7.66 7.32 -6.57
C HIS A 162 -6.46 6.86 -7.41
N ALA A 163 -5.40 7.65 -7.40
CA ALA A 163 -4.16 7.40 -8.12
C ALA A 163 -2.97 8.02 -7.36
N VAL A 164 -1.75 7.58 -7.66
CA VAL A 164 -0.54 8.32 -7.32
C VAL A 164 0.05 8.87 -8.62
N SER A 165 0.10 10.19 -8.76
CA SER A 165 0.64 10.83 -9.96
C SER A 165 2.13 10.50 -10.14
N CYS A 166 2.59 10.52 -11.38
CA CYS A 166 3.99 10.21 -11.71
C CYS A 166 4.94 11.15 -10.95
N VAL A 167 5.99 10.57 -10.37
CA VAL A 167 7.09 11.33 -9.77
C VAL A 167 7.92 11.95 -10.87
N ALA A 168 8.07 13.26 -10.83
CA ALA A 168 8.77 14.03 -11.85
C ALA A 168 10.26 13.63 -11.98
N PRO A 169 10.85 13.68 -13.19
CA PRO A 169 12.26 13.33 -13.40
C PRO A 169 13.23 14.27 -12.67
N PHE A 170 12.79 15.45 -12.27
CA PHE A 170 13.55 16.43 -11.49
C PHE A 170 13.25 16.37 -9.98
N ALA A 171 12.51 15.38 -9.48
CA ALA A 171 12.32 15.21 -8.04
C ALA A 171 13.65 15.01 -7.34
N GLY A 172 13.86 15.69 -6.21
CA GLY A 172 15.14 15.70 -5.47
C GLY A 172 15.30 14.52 -4.51
N ALA A 173 14.22 13.75 -4.26
CA ALA A 173 14.21 12.62 -3.33
C ALA A 173 13.14 11.60 -3.73
N PRO A 174 13.23 10.34 -3.27
CA PRO A 174 12.14 9.37 -3.41
C PRO A 174 10.99 9.70 -2.46
N ARG A 175 9.77 9.34 -2.86
CA ARG A 175 8.59 9.36 -1.99
C ARG A 175 8.52 8.07 -1.20
N LEU A 176 8.54 8.17 0.13
CA LEU A 176 8.51 7.03 1.05
C LEU A 176 7.18 7.00 1.81
N SER A 177 6.57 5.84 1.90
CA SER A 177 5.35 5.64 2.69
C SER A 177 5.18 4.19 3.17
N ILE A 178 4.37 4.01 4.21
CA ILE A 178 3.76 2.72 4.52
C ILE A 178 2.30 2.84 4.11
N THR A 179 1.85 1.92 3.26
CA THR A 179 0.48 1.89 2.73
C THR A 179 -0.17 0.56 3.00
N GLY A 180 -1.49 0.51 2.94
CA GLY A 180 -2.23 -0.74 3.11
C GLY A 180 -3.70 -0.51 3.38
N TRP A 181 -4.33 -1.53 3.97
CA TRP A 181 -5.76 -1.53 4.21
C TRP A 181 -6.08 -1.86 5.65
N VAL A 182 -6.98 -1.08 6.24
CA VAL A 182 -7.66 -1.44 7.48
C VAL A 182 -8.83 -2.35 7.11
N ARG A 183 -8.88 -3.53 7.72
CA ARG A 183 -9.77 -4.62 7.33
C ARG A 183 -10.63 -5.11 8.48
N GLN A 184 -11.71 -5.79 8.10
CA GLN A 184 -12.43 -6.73 8.95
C GLN A 184 -12.16 -8.15 8.46
N ILE A 185 -11.50 -8.95 9.29
CA ILE A 185 -11.18 -10.35 8.96
C ILE A 185 -11.57 -11.27 10.12
N ASP A 186 -11.68 -12.56 9.82
CA ASP A 186 -11.68 -13.58 10.88
C ASP A 186 -10.24 -13.83 11.33
N LEU A 187 -9.91 -13.33 12.52
CA LEU A 187 -8.56 -13.42 13.09
C LEU A 187 -8.11 -14.88 13.34
N ASN A 188 -9.03 -15.85 13.38
CA ASN A 188 -8.69 -17.27 13.54
C ASN A 188 -8.11 -17.86 12.24
N LEU A 189 -8.30 -17.19 11.09
CA LEU A 189 -7.76 -17.61 9.80
C LEU A 189 -6.33 -17.12 9.56
N LEU A 190 -5.79 -16.26 10.45
CA LEU A 190 -4.41 -15.79 10.32
C LEU A 190 -3.40 -16.91 10.62
N PRO A 191 -2.36 -17.08 9.79
CA PRO A 191 -1.31 -18.05 10.04
C PRO A 191 -0.67 -17.83 11.43
N GLY A 192 -0.62 -18.87 12.25
CA GLY A 192 0.00 -18.84 13.58
C GLY A 192 -0.90 -18.38 14.74
N ARG A 193 -2.14 -17.97 14.48
CA ARG A 193 -3.19 -17.83 15.49
C ARG A 193 -4.14 -19.03 15.40
N GLY A 194 -3.66 -20.20 15.83
CA GLY A 194 -4.56 -21.33 16.11
C GLY A 194 -5.58 -20.91 17.18
N PRO A 195 -6.77 -21.56 17.26
CA PRO A 195 -7.74 -21.27 18.31
C PRO A 195 -7.02 -21.37 19.65
N ALA A 196 -7.24 -20.36 20.51
CA ALA A 196 -6.68 -20.37 21.86
C ALA A 196 -6.98 -21.74 22.50
N PRO A 197 -6.02 -22.40 23.15
CA PRO A 197 -6.26 -23.69 23.75
C PRO A 197 -7.47 -23.56 24.69
N ASN A 198 -8.50 -24.35 24.43
CA ASN A 198 -9.68 -24.36 25.28
C ASN A 198 -9.26 -24.84 26.67
N PRO A 199 -9.25 -23.96 27.70
CA PRO A 199 -8.77 -24.34 29.03
C PRO A 199 -9.64 -25.41 29.71
N PHE A 200 -10.79 -25.77 29.11
CA PHE A 200 -11.73 -26.77 29.62
C PHE A 200 -11.69 -28.10 28.85
N ARG A 201 -10.78 -28.28 27.88
CA ARG A 201 -10.61 -29.55 27.20
C ARG A 201 -9.81 -30.49 28.12
N LYS A 202 -10.51 -31.30 28.90
CA LYS A 202 -9.90 -32.46 29.60
C LYS A 202 -9.35 -33.40 28.53
N THR A 203 -8.07 -33.61 28.53
CA THR A 203 -7.41 -34.70 27.78
C THR A 203 -7.91 -36.03 28.34
N PRO A 204 -8.21 -37.00 27.46
CA PRO A 204 -8.63 -38.35 27.91
C PRO A 204 -7.58 -39.11 28.64
#